data_09e7dc523ea3ddc9a52de311ebcbb157
#
_entry.id   09e7dc523ea3ddc9a52de311ebcbb157
#
_cell.length_a   1.000
_cell.length_b   1.000
_cell.length_c   1.000
_cell.angle_alpha   90.00
_cell.angle_beta   90.00
_cell.angle_gamma   90.00
#
_symmetry.space_group_name_H-M   'P 1'
#
loop_
_entity.id
_entity.type
_entity.pdbx_description
1 polymer ?
#
loop_
_entity_poly.entity_id
_entity_poly.type
_entity_poly.pdbx_seq_one_letter_code
_entity_poly.pdbx_strand_id
1 'polypeptide(L)'
;LRLIPTREGKLFHFDGESYWRMTIFIDRSVTHETITPELAESTGRAFGDFQAMLSDIGEGALGETIPNFHNIEFRLEQFRDALESDAHGRAGEMRALSDELLARAGRMCRVERLHREGKLPKRVTHCDTKVNNLLFDEQGRPLCVIDLDTTMPGYVLSDFGEIVSDATSGDATGGNTSTTYPVPDAETTEDDYTDYEFD
;
A
#
# COMPACT_ATOMS: atom_id res chain seq x y z
N LEU A 1 -9.53 -4.10 -14.53
CA LEU A 1 -9.67 -2.77 -15.15
C LEU A 1 -9.37 -2.83 -16.66
N ARG A 2 -10.14 -2.09 -17.46
CA ARG A 2 -9.89 -1.97 -18.89
C ARG A 2 -9.52 -0.53 -19.22
N LEU A 3 -8.31 -0.34 -19.77
CA LEU A 3 -7.84 0.96 -20.23
C LEU A 3 -8.51 1.35 -21.55
N ILE A 4 -8.79 2.64 -21.69
CA ILE A 4 -9.27 3.25 -22.94
C ILE A 4 -8.04 3.83 -23.65
N PRO A 5 -7.67 3.33 -24.84
CA PRO A 5 -6.51 3.84 -25.54
C PRO A 5 -6.73 5.28 -26.05
N THR A 6 -5.65 6.03 -26.17
CA THR A 6 -5.64 7.33 -26.85
C THR A 6 -5.99 7.16 -28.34
N ARG A 7 -6.19 8.26 -29.06
CA ARG A 7 -6.43 8.23 -30.53
C ARG A 7 -5.26 7.62 -31.31
N GLU A 8 -4.04 7.68 -30.74
CA GLU A 8 -2.85 7.07 -31.32
C GLU A 8 -2.64 5.61 -30.86
N GLY A 9 -3.58 5.05 -30.08
CA GLY A 9 -3.53 3.67 -29.61
C GLY A 9 -2.65 3.44 -28.37
N LYS A 10 -2.14 4.50 -27.71
CA LYS A 10 -1.38 4.40 -26.49
C LYS A 10 -2.30 4.21 -25.27
N LEU A 11 -1.82 3.55 -24.23
CA LEU A 11 -2.58 3.31 -23.00
C LEU A 11 -2.52 4.45 -21.98
N PHE A 12 -1.71 5.46 -22.28
CA PHE A 12 -1.58 6.68 -21.47
C PHE A 12 -1.29 7.88 -22.38
N HIS A 13 -1.49 9.07 -21.86
CA HIS A 13 -1.11 10.34 -22.47
C HIS A 13 -0.19 11.09 -21.49
N PHE A 14 0.91 11.62 -22.02
CA PHE A 14 1.80 12.54 -21.30
C PHE A 14 1.62 13.93 -21.90
N ASP A 15 1.25 14.91 -21.08
CA ASP A 15 0.97 16.29 -21.52
C ASP A 15 2.20 17.22 -21.41
N GLY A 16 3.34 16.69 -20.95
CA GLY A 16 4.57 17.43 -20.69
C GLY A 16 4.88 17.60 -19.21
N GLU A 17 3.91 17.34 -18.33
CA GLU A 17 4.03 17.45 -16.86
C GLU A 17 3.52 16.18 -16.18
N SER A 18 2.40 15.61 -16.67
CA SER A 18 1.71 14.52 -16.00
C SER A 18 1.33 13.40 -16.96
N TYR A 19 1.25 12.19 -16.41
CA TYR A 19 0.74 11.01 -17.10
C TYR A 19 -0.75 10.83 -16.82
N TRP A 20 -1.53 10.68 -17.87
CA TRP A 20 -2.98 10.51 -17.83
C TRP A 20 -3.37 9.16 -18.39
N ARG A 21 -4.23 8.45 -17.68
CA ARG A 21 -4.87 7.24 -18.20
C ARG A 21 -6.36 7.32 -17.96
N MET A 22 -7.11 6.63 -18.80
CA MET A 22 -8.55 6.53 -18.69
C MET A 22 -8.95 5.06 -18.64
N THR A 23 -9.81 4.71 -17.69
CA THR A 23 -10.38 3.37 -17.55
C THR A 23 -11.86 3.39 -17.83
N ILE A 24 -12.42 2.23 -18.25
CA ILE A 24 -13.87 2.07 -18.34
C ILE A 24 -14.43 2.09 -16.92
N PHE A 25 -15.43 2.94 -16.69
CA PHE A 25 -16.18 2.97 -15.45
C PHE A 25 -16.96 1.64 -15.28
N ILE A 26 -16.91 1.07 -14.09
CA ILE A 26 -17.66 -0.14 -13.74
C ILE A 26 -18.99 0.31 -13.14
N ASP A 27 -20.05 0.20 -13.94
CA ASP A 27 -21.39 0.63 -13.54
C ASP A 27 -21.92 -0.17 -12.33
N ARG A 28 -22.71 0.50 -11.49
CA ARG A 28 -23.31 -0.07 -10.27
C ARG A 28 -22.31 -0.71 -9.30
N SER A 29 -21.06 -0.26 -9.35
CA SER A 29 -20.07 -0.64 -8.36
C SER A 29 -20.17 0.25 -7.12
N VAL A 30 -19.88 -0.33 -5.97
CA VAL A 30 -19.81 0.35 -4.67
C VAL A 30 -18.45 0.09 -4.03
N THR A 31 -18.00 1.01 -3.19
CA THR A 31 -16.84 0.84 -2.31
C THR A 31 -17.29 0.84 -0.86
N HIS A 32 -16.51 0.23 0.00
CA HIS A 32 -16.75 0.22 1.44
C HIS A 32 -15.61 0.92 2.17
N GLU A 33 -15.94 1.75 3.15
CA GLU A 33 -14.96 2.45 4.01
C GLU A 33 -14.60 1.63 5.25
N THR A 34 -15.45 0.68 5.62
CA THR A 34 -15.25 -0.19 6.79
C THR A 34 -15.44 -1.64 6.39
N ILE A 35 -14.67 -2.51 7.04
CA ILE A 35 -14.70 -3.94 6.75
C ILE A 35 -15.59 -4.67 7.77
N THR A 36 -16.51 -5.51 7.27
CA THR A 36 -17.25 -6.49 8.08
C THR A 36 -16.60 -7.86 7.96
N PRO A 37 -16.89 -8.85 8.82
CA PRO A 37 -16.35 -10.19 8.69
C PRO A 37 -16.59 -10.82 7.30
N GLU A 38 -17.77 -10.60 6.72
CA GLU A 38 -18.15 -11.10 5.39
C GLU A 38 -17.33 -10.39 4.29
N LEU A 39 -17.14 -9.08 4.43
CA LEU A 39 -16.30 -8.30 3.52
C LEU A 39 -14.82 -8.66 3.66
N ALA A 40 -14.35 -8.99 4.88
CA ALA A 40 -12.97 -9.42 5.11
C ALA A 40 -12.64 -10.71 4.33
N GLU A 41 -13.54 -11.70 4.34
CA GLU A 41 -13.36 -12.92 3.54
C GLU A 41 -13.33 -12.60 2.04
N SER A 42 -14.28 -11.80 1.56
CA SER A 42 -14.38 -11.41 0.16
C SER A 42 -13.16 -10.61 -0.30
N THR A 43 -12.68 -9.69 0.54
CA THR A 43 -11.50 -8.86 0.29
C THR A 43 -10.23 -9.71 0.23
N GLY A 44 -10.03 -10.58 1.23
CA GLY A 44 -8.89 -11.49 1.27
C GLY A 44 -8.85 -12.42 0.05
N ARG A 45 -10.00 -12.95 -0.38
CA ARG A 45 -10.12 -13.77 -1.59
C ARG A 45 -9.77 -12.97 -2.85
N ALA A 46 -10.31 -11.76 -3.01
CA ALA A 46 -10.08 -10.94 -4.19
C ALA A 46 -8.61 -10.53 -4.36
N PHE A 47 -7.94 -10.12 -3.28
CA PHE A 47 -6.51 -9.81 -3.33
C PHE A 47 -5.64 -11.07 -3.47
N GLY A 48 -6.05 -12.20 -2.89
CA GLY A 48 -5.39 -13.49 -3.13
C GLY A 48 -5.47 -13.93 -4.60
N ASP A 49 -6.64 -13.80 -5.23
CA ASP A 49 -6.83 -14.07 -6.65
C ASP A 49 -6.02 -13.10 -7.52
N PHE A 50 -5.95 -11.81 -7.15
CA PHE A 50 -5.12 -10.82 -7.81
C PHE A 50 -3.63 -11.22 -7.79
N GLN A 51 -3.09 -11.60 -6.63
CA GLN A 51 -1.71 -12.07 -6.51
C GLN A 51 -1.48 -13.37 -7.29
N ALA A 52 -2.45 -14.29 -7.30
CA ALA A 52 -2.37 -15.53 -8.07
C ALA A 52 -2.33 -15.28 -9.58
N MET A 53 -3.13 -14.32 -10.09
CA MET A 53 -3.11 -13.92 -11.50
C MET A 53 -1.77 -13.30 -11.93
N LEU A 54 -1.03 -12.66 -11.01
CA LEU A 54 0.24 -12.01 -11.30
C LEU A 54 1.46 -12.91 -10.94
N SER A 55 1.22 -14.17 -10.56
CA SER A 55 2.26 -15.06 -10.02
C SER A 55 3.33 -15.47 -11.04
N ASP A 56 3.05 -15.37 -12.33
CA ASP A 56 3.96 -15.64 -13.44
C ASP A 56 4.79 -14.42 -13.88
N ILE A 57 4.50 -13.24 -13.33
CA ILE A 57 5.28 -12.04 -13.58
C ILE A 57 6.56 -12.11 -12.75
N GLY A 58 7.71 -12.06 -13.43
CA GLY A 58 9.02 -12.10 -12.78
C GLY A 58 9.29 -10.85 -11.95
N GLU A 59 10.10 -11.00 -10.89
CA GLU A 59 10.47 -9.91 -9.95
C GLU A 59 11.04 -8.66 -10.65
N GLY A 60 11.73 -8.80 -11.76
CA GLY A 60 12.31 -7.69 -12.51
C GLY A 60 11.41 -7.08 -13.59
N ALA A 61 10.16 -7.51 -13.70
CA ALA A 61 9.25 -7.02 -14.74
C ALA A 61 8.60 -5.65 -14.40
N LEU A 62 8.54 -5.31 -13.12
CA LEU A 62 8.05 -4.02 -12.61
C LEU A 62 9.14 -3.38 -11.74
N GLY A 63 9.28 -2.06 -11.85
CA GLY A 63 10.09 -1.27 -10.92
C GLY A 63 9.34 -1.01 -9.61
N GLU A 64 10.06 -0.51 -8.60
CA GLU A 64 9.43 0.04 -7.40
C GLU A 64 8.83 1.41 -7.74
N THR A 65 7.53 1.54 -7.70
CA THR A 65 6.83 2.82 -7.94
C THR A 65 7.07 3.81 -6.81
N ILE A 66 7.19 3.33 -5.58
CA ILE A 66 7.55 4.11 -4.40
C ILE A 66 8.73 3.42 -3.70
N PRO A 67 9.96 3.95 -3.82
CA PRO A 67 11.13 3.35 -3.19
C PRO A 67 10.98 3.17 -1.68
N ASN A 68 11.34 2.00 -1.18
CA ASN A 68 11.26 1.66 0.25
C ASN A 68 9.87 1.75 0.88
N PHE A 69 8.77 1.71 0.09
CA PHE A 69 7.41 1.93 0.58
C PHE A 69 7.09 1.06 1.82
N HIS A 70 7.29 -0.26 1.72
CA HIS A 70 7.06 -1.23 2.80
C HIS A 70 8.36 -1.77 3.42
N ASN A 71 9.51 -1.12 3.19
CA ASN A 71 10.76 -1.53 3.78
C ASN A 71 10.82 -1.15 5.26
N ILE A 72 10.58 -2.12 6.13
CA ILE A 72 10.50 -1.89 7.58
C ILE A 72 11.84 -1.45 8.19
N GLU A 73 12.98 -1.89 7.64
CA GLU A 73 14.29 -1.46 8.13
C GLU A 73 14.49 0.03 7.89
N PHE A 74 14.14 0.50 6.70
CA PHE A 74 14.17 1.92 6.36
C PHE A 74 13.19 2.75 7.23
N ARG A 75 11.96 2.25 7.44
CA ARG A 75 10.99 2.92 8.32
C ARG A 75 11.45 3.00 9.77
N LEU A 76 12.12 1.97 10.29
CA LEU A 76 12.70 1.98 11.62
C LEU A 76 13.88 2.96 11.74
N GLU A 77 14.65 3.14 10.68
CA GLU A 77 15.71 4.14 10.63
C GLU A 77 15.11 5.55 10.69
N GLN A 78 14.15 5.87 9.82
CA GLN A 78 13.41 7.13 9.87
C GLN A 78 12.76 7.39 11.25
N PHE A 79 12.22 6.35 11.86
CA PHE A 79 11.61 6.47 13.20
C PHE A 79 12.64 6.80 14.28
N ARG A 80 13.83 6.19 14.25
CA ARG A 80 14.92 6.53 15.19
C ARG A 80 15.39 7.97 14.99
N ASP A 81 15.58 8.39 13.76
CA ASP A 81 15.99 9.75 13.43
C ASP A 81 14.96 10.77 13.92
N ALA A 82 13.67 10.48 13.74
CA ALA A 82 12.58 11.32 14.24
C ALA A 82 12.56 11.42 15.77
N LEU A 83 12.82 10.31 16.48
CA LEU A 83 12.91 10.30 17.95
C LEU A 83 14.14 11.07 18.44
N GLU A 84 15.28 10.94 17.76
CA GLU A 84 16.52 11.63 18.13
C GLU A 84 16.42 13.13 17.88
N SER A 85 15.84 13.53 16.77
CA SER A 85 15.67 14.95 16.42
C SER A 85 14.65 15.64 17.33
N ASP A 86 13.61 14.92 17.75
CA ASP A 86 12.48 15.43 18.57
C ASP A 86 12.01 16.83 18.17
N ALA A 87 11.88 17.07 16.87
CA ALA A 87 11.66 18.39 16.28
C ALA A 87 10.45 19.17 16.87
N HIS A 88 9.50 18.44 17.46
CA HIS A 88 8.30 19.03 18.07
C HIS A 88 8.20 18.82 19.59
N GLY A 89 9.24 18.29 20.24
CA GLY A 89 9.29 18.09 21.68
C GLY A 89 8.31 17.03 22.22
N ARG A 90 7.85 16.08 21.37
CA ARG A 90 6.82 15.09 21.71
C ARG A 90 7.39 13.69 22.02
N ALA A 91 8.68 13.45 21.78
CA ALA A 91 9.28 12.14 21.97
C ALA A 91 9.16 11.64 23.41
N GLY A 92 9.22 12.56 24.39
CA GLY A 92 9.05 12.24 25.81
C GLY A 92 7.67 11.66 26.15
N GLU A 93 6.61 12.19 25.56
CA GLU A 93 5.23 11.73 25.76
C GLU A 93 5.01 10.34 25.14
N MET A 94 5.71 10.04 24.05
CA MET A 94 5.57 8.77 23.32
C MET A 94 6.61 7.72 23.72
N ARG A 95 7.43 7.99 24.75
CA ARG A 95 8.57 7.13 25.13
C ARG A 95 8.19 5.67 25.32
N ALA A 96 7.15 5.38 26.09
CA ALA A 96 6.75 4.01 26.38
C ALA A 96 6.37 3.22 25.12
N LEU A 97 5.61 3.85 24.21
CA LEU A 97 5.23 3.24 22.93
C LEU A 97 6.45 3.08 22.01
N SER A 98 7.32 4.08 21.96
CA SER A 98 8.55 4.05 21.17
C SER A 98 9.50 2.96 21.63
N ASP A 99 9.70 2.80 22.95
CA ASP A 99 10.54 1.74 23.52
C ASP A 99 9.97 0.35 23.19
N GLU A 100 8.64 0.18 23.24
CA GLU A 100 7.98 -1.07 22.86
C GLU A 100 8.16 -1.40 21.38
N LEU A 101 7.97 -0.42 20.49
CA LEU A 101 8.20 -0.59 19.05
C LEU A 101 9.65 -0.97 18.75
N LEU A 102 10.61 -0.28 19.35
CA LEU A 102 12.03 -0.57 19.18
C LEU A 102 12.43 -1.94 19.73
N ALA A 103 11.82 -2.39 20.83
CA ALA A 103 12.03 -3.75 21.35
C ALA A 103 11.54 -4.83 20.37
N ARG A 104 10.54 -4.52 19.53
CA ARG A 104 10.02 -5.43 18.51
C ARG A 104 10.78 -5.35 17.17
N ALA A 105 11.63 -4.36 16.96
CA ALA A 105 12.29 -4.06 15.68
C ALA A 105 12.98 -5.29 15.05
N GLY A 106 13.71 -6.09 15.86
CA GLY A 106 14.38 -7.29 15.37
C GLY A 106 13.44 -8.36 14.79
N ARG A 107 12.20 -8.43 15.30
CA ARG A 107 11.16 -9.31 14.74
C ARG A 107 10.54 -8.73 13.48
N MET A 108 10.32 -7.42 13.47
CA MET A 108 9.75 -6.71 12.32
C MET A 108 10.64 -6.83 11.09
N CYS A 109 11.96 -6.74 11.23
CA CYS A 109 12.95 -6.88 10.15
C CYS A 109 13.13 -8.33 9.64
N ARG A 110 12.36 -9.30 10.15
CA ARG A 110 12.52 -10.71 9.77
C ARG A 110 12.27 -10.97 8.29
N VAL A 111 11.29 -10.30 7.70
CA VAL A 111 10.91 -10.45 6.30
C VAL A 111 12.06 -10.03 5.38
N GLU A 112 12.63 -8.84 5.60
CA GLU A 112 13.78 -8.34 4.85
C GLU A 112 15.00 -9.27 4.96
N ARG A 113 15.25 -9.77 6.18
CA ARG A 113 16.34 -10.72 6.40
C ARG A 113 16.13 -12.03 5.63
N LEU A 114 14.93 -12.61 5.66
CA LEU A 114 14.61 -13.84 4.93
C LEU A 114 14.74 -13.66 3.43
N HIS A 115 14.40 -12.47 2.92
CA HIS A 115 14.61 -12.14 1.51
C HIS A 115 16.11 -12.12 1.15
N ARG A 116 16.93 -11.41 1.92
CA ARG A 116 18.38 -11.39 1.72
C ARG A 116 19.04 -12.77 1.82
N GLU A 117 18.47 -13.67 2.62
CA GLU A 117 18.90 -15.08 2.71
C GLU A 117 18.38 -15.96 1.56
N GLY A 118 17.63 -15.39 0.60
CA GLY A 118 17.02 -16.13 -0.53
C GLY A 118 15.88 -17.08 -0.11
N LYS A 119 15.34 -16.93 1.11
CA LYS A 119 14.27 -17.79 1.66
C LYS A 119 12.87 -17.26 1.40
N LEU A 120 12.73 -15.98 1.11
CA LEU A 120 11.47 -15.31 0.83
C LEU A 120 11.60 -14.46 -0.43
N PRO A 121 11.04 -14.89 -1.57
CA PRO A 121 11.07 -14.10 -2.80
C PRO A 121 10.10 -12.92 -2.70
N LYS A 122 10.45 -11.81 -3.35
CA LYS A 122 9.48 -10.79 -3.70
C LYS A 122 8.60 -11.29 -4.85
N ARG A 123 7.39 -10.82 -4.92
CA ARG A 123 6.43 -11.04 -6.00
C ARG A 123 5.74 -9.74 -6.32
N VAL A 124 5.02 -9.67 -7.42
CA VAL A 124 4.16 -8.53 -7.68
C VAL A 124 3.02 -8.54 -6.66
N THR A 125 2.93 -7.49 -5.87
CA THR A 125 1.94 -7.26 -4.82
C THR A 125 1.22 -5.95 -5.07
N HIS A 126 0.06 -5.75 -4.46
CA HIS A 126 -0.71 -4.52 -4.59
C HIS A 126 -0.13 -3.39 -3.76
N CYS A 127 0.37 -3.71 -2.57
CA CYS A 127 0.97 -2.79 -1.59
C CYS A 127 0.03 -1.73 -0.99
N ASP A 128 -1.29 -1.84 -1.23
CA ASP A 128 -2.33 -1.00 -0.61
C ASP A 128 -3.67 -1.77 -0.61
N THR A 129 -3.72 -2.88 0.14
CA THR A 129 -4.82 -3.87 0.09
C THR A 129 -5.98 -3.56 1.03
N LYS A 130 -6.31 -2.30 1.19
CA LYS A 130 -7.48 -1.87 1.97
C LYS A 130 -8.80 -2.12 1.22
N VAL A 131 -9.91 -2.24 1.97
CA VAL A 131 -11.22 -2.60 1.41
C VAL A 131 -11.74 -1.61 0.38
N ASN A 132 -11.41 -0.33 0.49
CA ASN A 132 -11.85 0.70 -0.46
C ASN A 132 -11.09 0.67 -1.80
N ASN A 133 -10.01 -0.13 -1.91
CA ASN A 133 -9.33 -0.45 -3.18
C ASN A 133 -9.93 -1.66 -3.89
N LEU A 134 -11.15 -2.06 -3.48
CA LEU A 134 -11.92 -3.11 -4.12
C LEU A 134 -13.33 -2.62 -4.45
N LEU A 135 -13.74 -2.78 -5.69
CA LEU A 135 -15.11 -2.53 -6.11
C LEU A 135 -15.96 -3.77 -5.88
N PHE A 136 -17.15 -3.55 -5.35
CA PHE A 136 -18.15 -4.59 -5.12
C PHE A 136 -19.42 -4.31 -5.92
N ASP A 137 -20.22 -5.32 -6.17
CA ASP A 137 -21.58 -5.14 -6.64
C ASP A 137 -22.55 -4.86 -5.48
N GLU A 138 -23.81 -4.57 -5.80
CA GLU A 138 -24.86 -4.30 -4.83
C GLU A 138 -25.15 -5.48 -3.87
N GLN A 139 -24.66 -6.68 -4.18
CA GLN A 139 -24.77 -7.89 -3.36
C GLN A 139 -23.51 -8.16 -2.53
N GLY A 140 -22.53 -7.25 -2.54
CA GLY A 140 -21.28 -7.39 -1.79
C GLY A 140 -20.28 -8.37 -2.40
N ARG A 141 -20.43 -8.72 -3.69
CA ARG A 141 -19.47 -9.58 -4.39
C ARG A 141 -18.36 -8.73 -5.01
N PRO A 142 -17.08 -9.13 -4.86
CA PRO A 142 -15.97 -8.43 -5.47
C PRO A 142 -16.10 -8.38 -6.99
N LEU A 143 -15.88 -7.21 -7.58
CA LEU A 143 -15.90 -6.96 -9.01
C LEU A 143 -14.51 -6.71 -9.57
N CYS A 144 -13.72 -5.87 -8.91
CA CYS A 144 -12.45 -5.42 -9.45
C CYS A 144 -11.56 -4.81 -8.37
N VAL A 145 -10.30 -5.23 -8.33
CA VAL A 145 -9.23 -4.52 -7.61
C VAL A 145 -8.89 -3.25 -8.40
N ILE A 146 -8.78 -2.14 -7.69
CA ILE A 146 -8.49 -0.80 -8.25
C ILE A 146 -7.28 -0.18 -7.54
N ASP A 147 -6.89 1.02 -7.95
CA ASP A 147 -5.75 1.75 -7.40
C ASP A 147 -4.43 0.96 -7.50
N LEU A 148 -4.07 0.66 -8.76
CA LEU A 148 -2.91 -0.19 -9.06
C LEU A 148 -1.57 0.59 -9.08
N ASP A 149 -1.55 1.84 -8.66
CA ASP A 149 -0.37 2.71 -8.75
C ASP A 149 0.73 2.31 -7.78
N THR A 150 0.37 1.59 -6.72
CA THR A 150 1.29 1.00 -5.75
C THR A 150 1.71 -0.43 -6.09
N THR A 151 1.24 -0.98 -7.23
CA THR A 151 1.54 -2.36 -7.62
C THR A 151 3.01 -2.48 -8.05
N MET A 152 3.80 -3.18 -7.24
CA MET A 152 5.24 -3.30 -7.40
C MET A 152 5.78 -4.59 -6.78
N PRO A 153 7.08 -4.92 -6.95
CA PRO A 153 7.70 -6.05 -6.24
C PRO A 153 7.64 -5.86 -4.72
N GLY A 154 6.98 -6.76 -4.03
CA GLY A 154 6.80 -6.74 -2.58
C GLY A 154 6.67 -8.13 -1.97
N TYR A 155 6.29 -8.18 -0.72
CA TYR A 155 6.06 -9.45 -0.01
C TYR A 155 4.56 -9.72 0.10
N VAL A 156 4.12 -10.89 -0.34
CA VAL A 156 2.73 -11.34 -0.19
C VAL A 156 2.22 -11.21 1.26
N LEU A 157 3.12 -11.42 2.23
CA LEU A 157 2.82 -11.26 3.65
C LEU A 157 2.50 -9.81 4.05
N SER A 158 3.02 -8.81 3.33
CA SER A 158 2.70 -7.40 3.59
C SER A 158 1.26 -7.10 3.20
N ASP A 159 0.84 -7.50 2.00
CA ASP A 159 -0.56 -7.36 1.56
C ASP A 159 -1.53 -8.06 2.52
N PHE A 160 -1.19 -9.31 2.93
CA PHE A 160 -2.00 -10.03 3.91
C PHE A 160 -2.07 -9.29 5.26
N GLY A 161 -0.93 -8.79 5.75
CA GLY A 161 -0.86 -8.05 7.01
C GLY A 161 -1.70 -6.78 6.98
N GLU A 162 -1.76 -6.09 5.84
CA GLU A 162 -2.55 -4.89 5.64
C GLU A 162 -4.05 -5.20 5.67
N ILE A 163 -4.51 -6.25 4.97
CA ILE A 163 -5.91 -6.71 5.03
C ILE A 163 -6.31 -7.05 6.48
N VAL A 164 -5.45 -7.76 7.21
CA VAL A 164 -5.71 -8.09 8.62
C VAL A 164 -5.77 -6.83 9.47
N SER A 165 -4.87 -5.87 9.25
CA SER A 165 -4.88 -4.59 9.96
C SER A 165 -6.17 -3.81 9.68
N ASP A 166 -6.60 -3.73 8.42
CA ASP A 166 -7.84 -3.08 8.00
C ASP A 166 -9.06 -3.75 8.67
N ALA A 167 -9.09 -5.09 8.67
CA ALA A 167 -10.17 -5.87 9.28
C ALA A 167 -10.24 -5.76 10.82
N THR A 168 -9.12 -5.46 11.48
CA THR A 168 -9.04 -5.43 12.95
C THR A 168 -9.02 -4.02 13.53
N SER A 169 -8.69 -3.01 12.74
CA SER A 169 -8.70 -1.60 13.16
C SER A 169 -10.09 -0.95 13.09
N GLY A 170 -11.07 -1.60 12.47
CA GLY A 170 -12.47 -1.23 12.55
C GLY A 170 -12.97 -1.46 13.97
N ASP A 171 -12.72 -0.49 14.86
CA ASP A 171 -13.34 -0.52 16.18
C ASP A 171 -14.85 -0.36 16.05
N ALA A 172 -15.59 -0.81 17.06
CA ALA A 172 -17.05 -0.74 17.11
C ALA A 172 -17.61 0.70 17.09
N THR A 173 -16.78 1.71 16.91
CA THR A 173 -17.13 3.14 16.90
C THR A 173 -17.09 3.76 15.50
N GLY A 174 -16.75 2.98 14.45
CA GLY A 174 -16.79 3.45 13.06
C GLY A 174 -15.81 4.58 12.73
N GLY A 175 -14.80 4.74 13.57
CA GLY A 175 -13.71 5.67 13.30
C GLY A 175 -12.73 5.01 12.33
N ASN A 176 -12.77 5.40 11.05
CA ASN A 176 -11.69 5.16 10.13
C ASN A 176 -10.45 5.85 10.69
N THR A 177 -9.68 5.15 11.50
CA THR A 177 -8.30 5.51 11.69
C THR A 177 -7.53 5.07 10.45
N SER A 178 -7.75 5.77 9.34
CA SER A 178 -6.64 6.04 8.46
C SER A 178 -5.53 6.50 9.38
N THR A 179 -4.61 5.63 9.69
CA THR A 179 -3.33 5.99 10.29
C THR A 179 -2.54 6.71 9.20
N THR A 180 -3.05 7.85 8.77
CA THR A 180 -2.20 8.92 8.34
C THR A 180 -1.41 9.26 9.60
N TYR A 181 -0.25 8.59 9.76
CA TYR A 181 0.78 9.16 10.61
C TYR A 181 0.90 10.60 10.13
N PRO A 182 0.73 11.61 11.01
CA PRO A 182 1.05 12.94 10.61
C PRO A 182 2.51 12.86 10.17
N VAL A 183 2.72 12.90 8.87
CA VAL A 183 4.03 13.23 8.33
C VAL A 183 4.35 14.54 9.02
N PRO A 184 5.44 14.65 9.78
CA PRO A 184 5.85 15.96 10.28
C PRO A 184 5.81 16.86 9.07
N ASP A 185 5.21 18.05 9.19
CA ASP A 185 5.34 19.13 8.23
C ASP A 185 6.84 19.44 8.07
N ALA A 186 7.57 18.56 7.42
CA ALA A 186 8.63 18.99 6.55
C ALA A 186 7.85 19.84 5.53
N GLU A 187 8.23 21.08 5.35
CA GLU A 187 7.83 21.84 4.18
C GLU A 187 8.15 20.97 2.97
N THR A 188 7.27 20.03 2.68
CA THR A 188 7.19 19.40 1.38
C THR A 188 6.70 20.52 0.50
N THR A 189 7.65 21.20 -0.11
CA THR A 189 7.35 21.93 -1.32
C THR A 189 6.63 20.94 -2.23
N GLU A 190 5.54 21.39 -2.85
CA GLU A 190 4.70 20.61 -3.77
C GLU A 190 5.49 19.89 -4.89
N ASP A 191 6.81 20.08 -4.93
CA ASP A 191 7.75 19.57 -5.93
C ASP A 191 8.28 18.15 -5.63
N ASP A 192 8.09 17.59 -4.43
CA ASP A 192 8.68 16.30 -4.04
C ASP A 192 7.94 15.06 -4.57
N TYR A 193 6.79 15.23 -5.22
CA TYR A 193 6.02 14.12 -5.80
C TYR A 193 6.07 14.02 -7.32
N THR A 194 6.77 14.92 -8.01
CA THR A 194 6.78 15.00 -9.48
C THR A 194 7.97 14.31 -10.15
N ASP A 195 8.97 13.83 -9.39
CA ASP A 195 10.22 13.28 -9.96
C ASP A 195 10.27 11.75 -10.06
N TYR A 196 9.13 11.06 -10.19
CA TYR A 196 9.18 9.66 -10.58
C TYR A 196 9.14 9.54 -12.10
N GLU A 197 10.32 9.67 -12.73
CA GLU A 197 10.52 9.26 -14.11
C GLU A 197 10.33 7.74 -14.20
N PHE A 198 9.35 7.33 -14.97
CA PHE A 198 9.20 5.95 -15.42
C PHE A 198 10.06 5.79 -16.68
N ASP A 199 11.22 5.15 -16.55
CA ASP A 199 11.96 4.59 -17.68
C ASP A 199 11.30 3.31 -18.22
#